data_658d84b3a882f140aee19132beb2029d
#
_entry.id   658d84b3a882f140aee19132beb2029d
#
_cell.length_a   1.000
_cell.length_b   1.000
_cell.length_c   1.000
_cell.angle_alpha   90.00
_cell.angle_beta   90.00
_cell.angle_gamma   90.00
#
_symmetry.space_group_name_H-M   'P 1'
#
loop_
_entity.id
_entity.type
_entity.pdbx_description
1 polymer ?
#
loop_
_entity_poly.entity_id
_entity_poly.type
_entity_poly.pdbx_seq_one_letter_code
_entity_poly.pdbx_strand_id
1 'polypeptide(L)'
;MDKNKLNEILNKHKIWLTGSPLGKCANLQGAFLQGAFLWGSSVEFPVCPKEGAFIGWKKCKDNKLVKLLIPEDAKRSSATSRKCRCSKAKVLKIIGAKGNEIKSAESTYCKDFFYHVGETVEVPDFDTNRWNECSTGIHFFMTREEVERY
;
A
#
# COMPACT_ATOMS: atom_id res chain seq x y z
N MET A 1 -7.55 -23.11 1.40
CA MET A 1 -7.73 -23.85 0.12
C MET A 1 -6.77 -25.03 0.16
N ASP A 2 -7.25 -26.23 -0.16
CA ASP A 2 -6.44 -27.45 -0.20
C ASP A 2 -5.39 -27.36 -1.33
N LYS A 3 -4.17 -27.93 -1.09
CA LYS A 3 -3.03 -27.90 -2.02
C LYS A 3 -3.35 -28.57 -3.37
N ASN A 4 -4.13 -29.65 -3.36
CA ASN A 4 -4.53 -30.35 -4.58
C ASN A 4 -5.44 -29.48 -5.45
N LYS A 5 -6.41 -28.81 -4.83
CA LYS A 5 -7.32 -27.87 -5.51
C LYS A 5 -6.58 -26.66 -6.08
N LEU A 6 -5.57 -26.15 -5.36
CA LEU A 6 -4.72 -25.06 -5.87
C LEU A 6 -3.94 -25.50 -7.12
N ASN A 7 -3.32 -26.67 -7.07
CA ASN A 7 -2.56 -27.22 -8.22
C ASN A 7 -3.46 -27.43 -9.44
N GLU A 8 -4.69 -27.90 -9.27
CA GLU A 8 -5.66 -28.06 -10.36
C GLU A 8 -5.99 -26.69 -11.00
N ILE A 9 -6.25 -25.67 -10.18
CA ILE A 9 -6.54 -24.30 -10.65
C ILE A 9 -5.35 -23.74 -11.45
N LEU A 10 -4.13 -23.92 -10.94
CA LEU A 10 -2.92 -23.43 -11.58
C LEU A 10 -2.63 -24.16 -12.91
N ASN A 11 -2.87 -25.48 -12.97
CA ASN A 11 -2.72 -26.25 -14.22
C ASN A 11 -3.72 -25.78 -15.29
N LYS A 12 -4.98 -25.59 -14.93
CA LYS A 12 -6.00 -25.04 -15.86
C LYS A 12 -5.63 -23.64 -16.32
N HIS A 13 -5.06 -22.81 -15.43
CA HIS A 13 -4.61 -21.47 -15.79
C HIS A 13 -3.43 -21.49 -16.78
N LYS A 14 -2.46 -22.39 -16.59
CA LYS A 14 -1.36 -22.59 -17.56
C LYS A 14 -1.90 -22.92 -18.96
N ILE A 15 -2.86 -23.82 -19.05
CA ILE A 15 -3.52 -24.18 -20.32
C ILE A 15 -4.25 -22.96 -20.90
N TRP A 16 -4.92 -22.16 -20.07
CA TRP A 16 -5.58 -20.93 -20.51
C TRP A 16 -4.61 -19.89 -21.09
N LEU A 17 -3.42 -19.74 -20.50
CA LEU A 17 -2.37 -18.84 -20.99
C LEU A 17 -1.85 -19.21 -22.39
N THR A 18 -2.01 -20.45 -22.82
CA THR A 18 -1.69 -20.88 -24.20
C THR A 18 -2.81 -20.60 -25.22
N GLY A 19 -3.91 -19.95 -24.81
CA GLY A 19 -5.07 -19.70 -25.65
C GLY A 19 -5.96 -20.94 -25.88
N SER A 20 -5.71 -22.04 -25.18
CA SER A 20 -6.49 -23.27 -25.32
C SER A 20 -7.90 -23.13 -24.70
N PRO A 21 -8.95 -23.58 -25.41
CA PRO A 21 -10.32 -23.58 -24.88
C PRO A 21 -10.52 -24.54 -23.70
N LEU A 22 -9.59 -25.46 -23.47
CA LEU A 22 -9.59 -26.39 -22.34
C LEU A 22 -9.04 -25.77 -21.06
N GLY A 23 -8.43 -24.58 -21.17
CA GLY A 23 -7.90 -23.81 -20.04
C GLY A 23 -8.98 -22.98 -19.35
N LYS A 24 -8.71 -22.59 -18.11
CA LYS A 24 -9.57 -21.66 -17.33
C LYS A 24 -8.72 -20.68 -16.57
N CYS A 25 -9.05 -19.39 -16.67
CA CYS A 25 -8.40 -18.35 -15.87
C CYS A 25 -8.53 -18.68 -14.37
N ALA A 26 -7.44 -18.60 -13.63
CA ALA A 26 -7.45 -18.84 -12.19
C ALA A 26 -8.28 -17.78 -11.49
N ASN A 27 -9.28 -18.20 -10.71
CA ASN A 27 -9.96 -17.35 -9.77
C ASN A 27 -9.30 -17.51 -8.40
N LEU A 28 -8.58 -16.46 -7.97
CA LEU A 28 -7.91 -16.41 -6.68
C LEU A 28 -8.67 -15.49 -5.69
N GLN A 29 -9.92 -15.17 -5.96
CA GLN A 29 -10.74 -14.38 -5.04
C GLN A 29 -10.81 -15.06 -3.67
N GLY A 30 -10.51 -14.30 -2.61
CA GLY A 30 -10.46 -14.81 -1.24
C GLY A 30 -9.24 -15.71 -0.94
N ALA A 31 -8.28 -15.85 -1.85
CA ALA A 31 -7.03 -16.53 -1.56
C ALA A 31 -6.15 -15.71 -0.62
N PHE A 32 -5.57 -16.37 0.37
CA PHE A 32 -4.62 -15.76 1.29
C PHE A 32 -3.23 -15.77 0.64
N LEU A 33 -2.79 -14.63 0.11
CA LEU A 33 -1.52 -14.48 -0.62
C LEU A 33 -0.39 -13.90 0.23
N GLN A 34 -0.58 -13.73 1.52
CA GLN A 34 0.47 -13.25 2.41
C GLN A 34 1.69 -14.18 2.35
N GLY A 35 2.86 -13.62 2.07
CA GLY A 35 4.10 -14.38 1.91
C GLY A 35 4.24 -15.12 0.57
N ALA A 36 3.28 -14.98 -0.37
CA ALA A 36 3.43 -15.52 -1.71
C ALA A 36 4.53 -14.78 -2.48
N PHE A 37 5.41 -15.55 -3.14
CA PHE A 37 6.44 -14.97 -4.00
C PHE A 37 5.83 -14.65 -5.36
N LEU A 38 5.51 -13.36 -5.61
CA LEU A 38 4.84 -12.88 -6.82
C LEU A 38 5.79 -12.14 -7.78
N TRP A 39 7.09 -12.27 -7.56
CA TRP A 39 8.12 -11.67 -8.41
C TRP A 39 7.95 -12.10 -9.87
N GLY A 40 7.92 -11.14 -10.79
CA GLY A 40 7.72 -11.38 -12.23
C GLY A 40 6.29 -11.72 -12.63
N SER A 41 5.31 -11.71 -11.69
CA SER A 41 3.91 -11.84 -12.07
C SER A 41 3.37 -10.53 -12.65
N SER A 42 2.47 -10.62 -13.62
CA SER A 42 1.71 -9.48 -14.16
C SER A 42 0.48 -9.12 -13.30
N VAL A 43 0.32 -9.77 -12.15
CA VAL A 43 -0.82 -9.55 -11.26
C VAL A 43 -0.69 -8.18 -10.61
N GLU A 44 -1.66 -7.32 -10.83
CA GLU A 44 -1.76 -6.02 -10.21
C GLU A 44 -2.92 -6.00 -9.20
N PHE A 45 -2.62 -5.59 -7.98
CA PHE A 45 -3.61 -5.30 -6.93
C PHE A 45 -3.55 -3.81 -6.60
N PRO A 46 -4.11 -2.92 -7.43
CA PRO A 46 -4.05 -1.49 -7.17
C PRO A 46 -4.95 -1.17 -5.97
N VAL A 47 -4.35 -0.95 -4.82
CA VAL A 47 -5.03 -0.50 -3.61
C VAL A 47 -5.15 1.02 -3.62
N CYS A 48 -4.10 1.73 -4.06
CA CYS A 48 -4.13 3.17 -4.24
C CYS A 48 -4.29 3.54 -5.73
N PRO A 49 -4.87 4.71 -6.05
CA PRO A 49 -4.99 5.22 -7.41
C PRO A 49 -3.64 5.30 -8.13
N LYS A 50 -3.59 4.89 -9.40
CA LYS A 50 -2.39 5.00 -10.25
C LYS A 50 -2.14 6.43 -10.71
N GLU A 51 -3.20 7.21 -10.90
CA GLU A 51 -3.19 8.58 -11.45
C GLU A 51 -3.95 9.54 -10.54
N GLY A 52 -3.73 10.82 -10.75
CA GLY A 52 -4.35 11.91 -10.00
C GLY A 52 -3.86 12.03 -8.55
N ALA A 53 -4.20 13.11 -7.91
CA ALA A 53 -3.96 13.33 -6.49
C ALA A 53 -5.05 12.67 -5.65
N PHE A 54 -4.72 12.13 -4.48
CA PHE A 54 -5.69 11.51 -3.59
C PHE A 54 -5.28 11.64 -2.12
N ILE A 55 -6.21 11.29 -1.23
CA ILE A 55 -6.01 11.33 0.22
C ILE A 55 -5.57 9.97 0.74
N GLY A 56 -4.56 9.99 1.60
CA GLY A 56 -4.13 8.85 2.39
C GLY A 56 -4.04 9.19 3.87
N TRP A 57 -3.89 8.17 4.70
CA TRP A 57 -3.78 8.29 6.16
C TRP A 57 -2.59 7.51 6.68
N LYS A 58 -1.89 8.08 7.65
CA LYS A 58 -0.71 7.48 8.26
C LYS A 58 -0.80 7.52 9.77
N LYS A 59 -0.40 6.45 10.44
CA LYS A 59 -0.19 6.40 11.88
C LYS A 59 1.25 6.80 12.21
N CYS A 60 1.39 7.68 13.14
CA CYS A 60 2.65 8.16 13.69
C CYS A 60 2.77 7.80 15.18
N LYS A 61 3.91 8.12 15.76
CA LYS A 61 4.22 7.90 17.18
C LYS A 61 3.11 8.44 18.07
N ASP A 62 2.89 7.79 19.20
CA ASP A 62 1.84 8.11 20.19
C ASP A 62 0.41 8.09 19.60
N ASN A 63 0.14 7.16 18.67
CA ASN A 63 -1.16 7.02 18.02
C ASN A 63 -1.68 8.30 17.33
N LYS A 64 -0.78 9.19 16.91
CA LYS A 64 -1.15 10.36 16.11
C LYS A 64 -1.50 9.93 14.68
N LEU A 65 -2.55 10.53 14.11
CA LEU A 65 -2.98 10.24 12.74
C LEU A 65 -2.70 11.45 11.85
N VAL A 66 -2.05 11.19 10.73
CA VAL A 66 -1.69 12.21 9.73
C VAL A 66 -2.53 12.01 8.48
N LYS A 67 -3.30 13.03 8.10
CA LYS A 67 -4.00 13.09 6.81
C LYS A 67 -3.07 13.65 5.76
N LEU A 68 -2.85 12.90 4.70
CA LEU A 68 -1.90 13.19 3.64
C LEU A 68 -2.64 13.44 2.32
N LEU A 69 -2.20 14.42 1.55
CA LEU A 69 -2.47 14.51 0.12
C LEU A 69 -1.28 13.93 -0.62
N ILE A 70 -1.48 12.83 -1.32
CA ILE A 70 -0.50 12.26 -2.24
C ILE A 70 -0.68 12.96 -3.59
N PRO A 71 0.28 13.80 -4.02
CA PRO A 71 0.15 14.55 -5.26
C PRO A 71 0.28 13.63 -6.49
N GLU A 72 -0.18 14.11 -7.64
CA GLU A 72 -0.19 13.34 -8.88
C GLU A 72 1.20 12.87 -9.31
N ASP A 73 2.21 13.72 -9.12
CA ASP A 73 3.60 13.44 -9.48
C ASP A 73 4.37 12.59 -8.44
N ALA A 74 3.75 12.17 -7.34
CA ALA A 74 4.35 11.25 -6.40
C ALA A 74 4.46 9.85 -7.02
N LYS A 75 5.64 9.23 -6.95
CA LYS A 75 5.76 7.79 -7.15
C LYS A 75 4.95 7.08 -6.07
N ARG A 76 4.23 6.03 -6.45
CA ARG A 76 3.36 5.30 -5.52
C ARG A 76 3.44 3.80 -5.75
N SER A 77 3.23 3.04 -4.71
CA SER A 77 3.30 1.58 -4.74
C SER A 77 2.24 0.98 -3.82
N SER A 78 1.56 -0.03 -4.30
CA SER A 78 0.74 -0.95 -3.52
C SER A 78 0.86 -2.34 -4.11
N ALA A 79 0.78 -3.38 -3.28
CA ALA A 79 0.91 -4.76 -3.75
C ALA A 79 -0.20 -5.64 -3.19
N THR A 80 0.06 -6.43 -2.16
CA THR A 80 -0.86 -7.46 -1.67
C THR A 80 -1.59 -7.07 -0.38
N SER A 81 -1.07 -6.10 0.36
CA SER A 81 -1.67 -5.60 1.59
C SER A 81 -2.41 -4.27 1.38
N ARG A 82 -3.15 -3.83 2.41
CA ARG A 82 -3.81 -2.51 2.42
C ARG A 82 -2.84 -1.35 2.64
N LYS A 83 -1.59 -1.64 3.02
CA LYS A 83 -0.54 -0.65 3.25
C LYS A 83 0.11 -0.24 1.93
N CYS A 84 0.03 1.03 1.59
CA CYS A 84 0.62 1.63 0.41
C CYS A 84 1.87 2.45 0.76
N ARG A 85 2.68 2.78 -0.25
CA ARG A 85 3.85 3.68 -0.12
C ARG A 85 3.82 4.77 -1.18
N CYS A 86 4.34 5.96 -0.86
CA CYS A 86 4.60 7.01 -1.85
C CYS A 86 5.95 7.70 -1.59
N SER A 87 6.48 8.35 -2.62
CA SER A 87 7.74 9.10 -2.53
C SER A 87 7.58 10.45 -1.85
N LYS A 88 6.40 11.08 -1.97
CA LYS A 88 6.11 12.37 -1.34
C LYS A 88 4.64 12.53 -1.01
N ALA A 89 4.36 13.35 0.00
CA ALA A 89 3.01 13.67 0.42
C ALA A 89 2.95 15.06 1.09
N LYS A 90 1.88 15.81 0.88
CA LYS A 90 1.59 17.04 1.61
C LYS A 90 0.78 16.71 2.85
N VAL A 91 1.19 17.23 3.99
CA VAL A 91 0.50 17.07 5.26
C VAL A 91 -0.67 18.04 5.35
N LEU A 92 -1.90 17.52 5.35
CA LEU A 92 -3.10 18.36 5.41
C LEU A 92 -3.55 18.64 6.83
N LYS A 93 -3.48 17.61 7.70
CA LYS A 93 -4.00 17.66 9.07
C LYS A 93 -3.33 16.59 9.91
N ILE A 94 -3.15 16.87 11.20
CA ILE A 94 -2.66 15.91 12.18
C ILE A 94 -3.62 15.87 13.35
N ILE A 95 -4.02 14.66 13.75
CA ILE A 95 -4.93 14.40 14.86
C ILE A 95 -4.12 13.72 15.96
N GLY A 96 -4.09 14.32 17.14
CA GLY A 96 -3.48 13.77 18.33
C GLY A 96 -4.26 12.57 18.90
N ALA A 97 -3.66 11.82 19.80
CA ALA A 97 -4.26 10.64 20.44
C ALA A 97 -5.60 10.95 21.17
N LYS A 98 -5.83 12.18 21.60
CA LYS A 98 -7.07 12.63 22.23
C LYS A 98 -8.11 13.18 21.23
N GLY A 99 -7.87 13.05 19.91
CA GLY A 99 -8.75 13.56 18.87
C GLY A 99 -8.60 15.05 18.53
N ASN A 100 -7.76 15.78 19.26
CA ASN A 100 -7.48 17.20 19.00
C ASN A 100 -6.56 17.40 17.80
N GLU A 101 -6.67 18.52 17.13
CA GLU A 101 -5.75 18.91 16.07
C GLU A 101 -4.42 19.38 16.64
N ILE A 102 -3.32 18.90 16.04
CA ILE A 102 -1.95 19.28 16.41
C ILE A 102 -1.14 19.63 15.16
N LYS A 103 0.00 20.30 15.35
CA LYS A 103 0.79 20.85 14.23
C LYS A 103 1.88 19.90 13.71
N SER A 104 2.33 18.94 14.54
CA SER A 104 3.43 18.04 14.15
C SER A 104 3.27 16.65 14.73
N ALA A 105 3.85 15.65 14.03
CA ALA A 105 3.95 14.27 14.48
C ALA A 105 5.27 13.66 14.00
N GLU A 106 5.91 12.87 14.86
CA GLU A 106 7.09 12.08 14.53
C GLU A 106 6.70 10.73 13.94
N SER A 107 7.45 10.25 12.94
CA SER A 107 7.27 8.93 12.37
C SER A 107 7.49 7.83 13.41
N THR A 108 6.74 6.73 13.34
CA THR A 108 6.91 5.58 14.24
C THR A 108 8.21 4.81 13.94
N TYR A 109 8.57 4.69 12.67
CA TYR A 109 9.64 3.79 12.23
C TYR A 109 10.91 4.50 11.75
N CYS A 110 10.84 5.80 11.47
CA CYS A 110 11.99 6.61 11.08
C CYS A 110 12.21 7.69 12.11
N LYS A 111 13.29 7.53 12.90
CA LYS A 111 13.71 8.51 13.90
C LYS A 111 14.07 9.82 13.20
N ASP A 112 13.75 10.95 13.82
CA ASP A 112 14.01 12.29 13.32
C ASP A 112 13.27 12.64 11.99
N PHE A 113 12.26 11.84 11.60
CA PHE A 113 11.39 12.15 10.48
C PHE A 113 10.04 12.69 10.98
N PHE A 114 9.80 13.98 10.71
CA PHE A 114 8.63 14.71 11.21
C PHE A 114 7.67 15.08 10.09
N TYR A 115 6.41 15.11 10.44
CA TYR A 115 5.30 15.62 9.62
C TYR A 115 4.81 16.91 10.25
N HIS A 116 4.79 18.02 9.48
CA HIS A 116 4.26 19.31 9.90
C HIS A 116 3.10 19.70 9.01
N VAL A 117 1.99 20.18 9.60
CA VAL A 117 0.81 20.59 8.85
C VAL A 117 1.16 21.70 7.85
N GLY A 118 0.76 21.51 6.59
CA GLY A 118 1.02 22.44 5.48
C GLY A 118 2.29 22.12 4.68
N GLU A 119 3.24 21.36 5.23
CA GLU A 119 4.49 20.99 4.56
C GLU A 119 4.35 19.75 3.68
N THR A 120 5.24 19.65 2.71
CA THR A 120 5.42 18.44 1.89
C THR A 120 6.64 17.69 2.39
N VAL A 121 6.45 16.42 2.70
CA VAL A 121 7.54 15.49 3.04
C VAL A 121 7.88 14.64 1.83
N GLU A 122 9.15 14.35 1.63
CA GLU A 122 9.67 13.59 0.50
C GLU A 122 10.73 12.58 0.95
N VAL A 123 10.74 11.42 0.26
CA VAL A 123 11.71 10.35 0.45
C VAL A 123 12.42 10.13 -0.87
N PRO A 124 13.68 10.61 -1.03
CA PRO A 124 14.40 10.61 -2.31
C PRO A 124 14.78 9.21 -2.80
N ASP A 125 15.02 8.27 -1.89
CA ASP A 125 15.39 6.88 -2.15
C ASP A 125 14.18 5.92 -2.22
N PHE A 126 13.04 6.41 -2.72
CA PHE A 126 11.83 5.61 -2.87
C PHE A 126 12.07 4.32 -3.66
N ASP A 127 11.81 3.18 -3.02
CA ASP A 127 11.89 1.88 -3.68
C ASP A 127 10.70 1.66 -4.62
N THR A 128 10.98 1.54 -5.92
CA THR A 128 9.97 1.33 -6.95
C THR A 128 9.51 -0.13 -7.07
N ASN A 129 10.20 -1.07 -6.43
CA ASN A 129 9.76 -2.46 -6.40
C ASN A 129 8.53 -2.59 -5.52
N ARG A 130 7.38 -2.81 -6.15
CA ARG A 130 6.09 -2.90 -5.46
C ARG A 130 5.99 -4.07 -4.48
N TRP A 131 6.76 -5.13 -4.72
CA TRP A 131 6.73 -6.32 -3.87
C TRP A 131 7.51 -6.16 -2.56
N ASN A 132 8.34 -5.13 -2.45
CA ASN A 132 9.03 -4.74 -1.22
C ASN A 132 8.11 -3.83 -0.39
N GLU A 133 7.06 -4.37 0.21
CA GLU A 133 6.03 -3.58 0.90
C GLU A 133 6.54 -2.81 2.12
N CYS A 134 7.60 -3.29 2.77
CA CYS A 134 8.22 -2.64 3.94
C CYS A 134 9.49 -1.84 3.62
N SER A 135 9.73 -1.52 2.35
CA SER A 135 10.89 -0.76 1.89
C SER A 135 10.70 0.75 2.05
N THR A 136 11.69 1.53 1.56
CA THR A 136 11.70 2.99 1.68
C THR A 136 10.50 3.66 1.02
N GLY A 137 9.97 4.69 1.68
CA GLY A 137 8.80 5.44 1.27
C GLY A 137 7.93 5.89 2.44
N ILE A 138 7.02 6.78 2.17
CA ILE A 138 5.99 7.22 3.12
C ILE A 138 4.87 6.18 3.08
N HIS A 139 4.77 5.34 4.13
CA HIS A 139 3.71 4.34 4.26
C HIS A 139 2.40 5.00 4.68
N PHE A 140 1.31 4.61 4.02
CA PHE A 140 -0.03 5.12 4.27
C PHE A 140 -1.12 4.07 4.00
N PHE A 141 -2.33 4.36 4.45
CA PHE A 141 -3.56 3.61 4.17
C PHE A 141 -4.56 4.52 3.45
N MET A 142 -5.50 3.93 2.73
CA MET A 142 -6.48 4.69 1.95
C MET A 142 -7.55 5.32 2.84
N THR A 143 -7.91 4.68 3.95
CA THR A 143 -8.95 5.19 4.84
C THR A 143 -8.44 5.40 6.27
N ARG A 144 -9.14 6.23 7.01
CA ARG A 144 -8.86 6.47 8.42
C ARG A 144 -9.08 5.22 9.27
N GLU A 145 -10.12 4.47 8.98
CA GLU A 145 -10.48 3.25 9.70
C GLU A 145 -9.39 2.17 9.57
N GLU A 146 -8.76 2.06 8.39
CA GLU A 146 -7.66 1.14 8.17
C GLU A 146 -6.44 1.49 9.03
N VAL A 147 -6.10 2.77 9.10
CA VAL A 147 -4.93 3.22 9.87
C VAL A 147 -5.17 3.18 11.39
N GLU A 148 -6.40 3.33 11.85
CA GLU A 148 -6.76 3.20 13.26
C GLU A 148 -6.63 1.75 13.75
N ARG A 149 -6.93 0.77 12.88
CA ARG A 149 -6.82 -0.68 13.18
C ARG A 149 -5.38 -1.20 13.08
N TYR A 150 -4.49 -0.47 12.43
CA TYR A 150 -3.07 -0.82 12.28
C TYR A 150 -2.28 -0.43 13.55
#